data_13afd1f673e3776b7172d32dac20e5d6
#
_entry.id   13afd1f673e3776b7172d32dac20e5d6
#
_cell.length_a   1.000
_cell.length_b   1.000
_cell.length_c   1.000
_cell.angle_alpha   90.00
_cell.angle_beta   90.00
_cell.angle_gamma   90.00
#
_symmetry.space_group_name_H-M   'P 1'
#
loop_
_entity.id
_entity.type
_entity.pdbx_description
1 polymer ?
#
loop_
_entity_poly.entity_id
_entity_poly.type
_entity_poly.pdbx_seq_one_letter_code
_entity_poly.pdbx_strand_id
1 'polypeptide(L)'
;MKQENLEKIIAFRHVLHEHPEVSNHEEYTRKLIKEFILNHMKSYLVFDEKDWLYCMKPYQPEKKTIVLRADHDAIMNSLNTPFHGCGHDGHTAILLGVMLEEEKKESEYNIIYLFQPAEENGSGAAICKPLFDKYHVDKIFGLHNMPNLRKNVIYYRPETVMCASVGYRITLLGVQSHASEPEKGRNPVYALSAFAKAIEPLAKQTGFQPFTFKNYHFSSLAMITIIHMNVGSLNFGISPANGEICLTLRAAKENELSILERYVRSYFEGLKEKFEVSIKEFDRFDENYADPSLVEKTIMKLKSAGLEVEQLSEPIRASEDFGYYKRFAPSMFVFVGMGACPSLHHDSYVFDDEIIPTAVHMFQVVIR
;
A
#
# COMPACT_ATOMS: atom_id res chain seq x y z
N MET A 1 -27.21 2.69 5.43
CA MET A 1 -26.88 1.62 6.41
C MET A 1 -27.87 1.64 7.55
N LYS A 2 -28.29 0.48 8.06
CA LYS A 2 -29.19 0.40 9.24
C LYS A 2 -28.43 0.78 10.49
N GLN A 3 -29.08 1.50 11.42
CA GLN A 3 -28.46 1.96 12.66
C GLN A 3 -27.89 0.80 13.50
N GLU A 4 -28.65 -0.28 13.66
CA GLU A 4 -28.21 -1.49 14.38
C GLU A 4 -26.92 -2.11 13.79
N ASN A 5 -26.80 -2.13 12.45
CA ASN A 5 -25.59 -2.64 11.79
C ASN A 5 -24.40 -1.70 11.97
N LEU A 6 -24.64 -0.38 11.92
CA LEU A 6 -23.60 0.63 12.16
C LEU A 6 -23.03 0.50 13.58
N GLU A 7 -23.88 0.38 14.60
CA GLU A 7 -23.44 0.20 15.99
C GLU A 7 -22.63 -1.07 16.17
N LYS A 8 -23.05 -2.19 15.56
CA LYS A 8 -22.28 -3.45 15.58
C LYS A 8 -20.89 -3.30 14.96
N ILE A 9 -20.81 -2.62 13.82
CA ILE A 9 -19.57 -2.43 13.07
C ILE A 9 -18.61 -1.50 13.81
N ILE A 10 -19.11 -0.40 14.37
CA ILE A 10 -18.29 0.52 15.18
C ILE A 10 -17.75 -0.22 16.43
N ALA A 11 -18.60 -0.97 17.12
CA ALA A 11 -18.15 -1.76 18.27
C ALA A 11 -17.08 -2.78 17.88
N PHE A 12 -17.23 -3.45 16.74
CA PHE A 12 -16.25 -4.40 16.26
C PHE A 12 -14.93 -3.73 15.81
N ARG A 13 -15.01 -2.58 15.13
CA ARG A 13 -13.82 -1.79 14.79
C ARG A 13 -13.03 -1.41 16.05
N HIS A 14 -13.72 -1.02 17.14
CA HIS A 14 -13.05 -0.73 18.40
C HIS A 14 -12.32 -1.95 18.98
N VAL A 15 -12.92 -3.15 18.87
CA VAL A 15 -12.25 -4.39 19.26
C VAL A 15 -10.98 -4.64 18.42
N LEU A 16 -11.02 -4.43 17.10
CA LEU A 16 -9.82 -4.53 16.25
C LEU A 16 -8.77 -3.49 16.67
N HIS A 17 -9.21 -2.26 16.93
CA HIS A 17 -8.32 -1.15 17.34
C HIS A 17 -7.54 -1.44 18.62
N GLU A 18 -8.17 -2.15 19.55
CA GLU A 18 -7.56 -2.56 20.83
C GLU A 18 -6.59 -3.75 20.70
N HIS A 19 -6.58 -4.43 19.54
CA HIS A 19 -5.77 -5.64 19.28
C HIS A 19 -4.99 -5.51 17.97
N PRO A 20 -4.16 -4.48 17.79
CA PRO A 20 -3.42 -4.27 16.55
C PRO A 20 -2.32 -5.32 16.38
N GLU A 21 -2.23 -5.89 15.19
CA GLU A 21 -1.18 -6.84 14.79
C GLU A 21 -0.48 -6.32 13.54
N VAL A 22 0.86 -6.33 13.56
CA VAL A 22 1.66 -5.84 12.42
C VAL A 22 1.66 -6.82 11.26
N SER A 23 2.02 -6.33 10.08
CA SER A 23 2.11 -7.11 8.84
C SER A 23 2.76 -8.49 9.04
N ASN A 24 2.12 -9.53 8.50
CA ASN A 24 2.47 -10.96 8.61
C ASN A 24 2.32 -11.60 10.02
N HIS A 25 1.65 -10.92 10.95
CA HIS A 25 1.37 -11.41 12.30
C HIS A 25 -0.12 -11.27 12.68
N GLU A 26 -1.02 -11.12 11.71
CA GLU A 26 -2.44 -10.78 11.89
C GLU A 26 -3.33 -12.03 12.18
N GLU A 27 -2.81 -12.98 12.95
CA GLU A 27 -3.54 -14.23 13.24
C GLU A 27 -4.79 -14.00 14.09
N TYR A 28 -4.68 -13.14 15.11
CA TYR A 28 -5.79 -12.84 16.00
C TYR A 28 -6.84 -11.94 15.30
N THR A 29 -6.41 -10.95 14.55
CA THR A 29 -7.27 -10.10 13.73
C THR A 29 -8.09 -10.93 12.75
N ARG A 30 -7.46 -11.84 12.01
CA ARG A 30 -8.13 -12.75 11.09
C ARG A 30 -9.14 -13.66 11.81
N LYS A 31 -8.81 -14.16 12.99
CA LYS A 31 -9.71 -14.94 13.83
C LYS A 31 -10.94 -14.11 14.25
N LEU A 32 -10.76 -12.88 14.72
CA LEU A 32 -11.84 -11.98 15.11
C LEU A 32 -12.79 -11.71 13.93
N ILE A 33 -12.26 -11.41 12.75
CA ILE A 33 -13.05 -11.20 11.53
C ILE A 33 -13.90 -12.43 11.22
N LYS A 34 -13.28 -13.62 11.23
CA LYS A 34 -13.98 -14.89 10.98
C LYS A 34 -15.09 -15.14 11.99
N GLU A 35 -14.82 -14.97 13.27
CA GLU A 35 -15.80 -15.15 14.35
C GLU A 35 -16.98 -14.17 14.21
N PHE A 36 -16.70 -12.91 13.89
CA PHE A 36 -17.74 -11.91 13.63
C PHE A 36 -18.67 -12.35 12.50
N ILE A 37 -18.10 -12.79 11.36
CA ILE A 37 -18.90 -13.24 10.22
C ILE A 37 -19.77 -14.44 10.59
N LEU A 38 -19.20 -15.48 11.21
CA LEU A 38 -19.93 -16.69 11.59
C LEU A 38 -21.04 -16.44 12.61
N ASN A 39 -20.87 -15.45 13.49
CA ASN A 39 -21.87 -15.11 14.51
C ASN A 39 -23.03 -14.26 13.94
N HIS A 40 -22.78 -13.41 12.96
CA HIS A 40 -23.76 -12.41 12.51
C HIS A 40 -24.32 -12.67 11.11
N MET A 41 -23.70 -13.53 10.30
CA MET A 41 -24.05 -13.73 8.90
C MET A 41 -24.13 -15.24 8.59
N LYS A 42 -25.19 -15.66 7.90
CA LYS A 42 -25.43 -17.10 7.61
C LYS A 42 -25.36 -17.42 6.12
N SER A 43 -25.42 -16.40 5.24
CA SER A 43 -25.42 -16.61 3.80
C SER A 43 -24.05 -16.70 3.16
N TYR A 44 -22.98 -16.41 3.93
CA TYR A 44 -21.62 -16.40 3.41
C TYR A 44 -20.86 -17.68 3.75
N LEU A 45 -20.13 -18.18 2.76
CA LEU A 45 -19.07 -19.16 2.94
C LEU A 45 -17.78 -18.41 3.30
N VAL A 46 -17.09 -18.87 4.34
CA VAL A 46 -15.83 -18.28 4.82
C VAL A 46 -14.69 -19.21 4.41
N PHE A 47 -13.75 -18.69 3.67
CA PHE A 47 -12.54 -19.37 3.23
C PHE A 47 -11.36 -18.77 3.98
N ASP A 48 -10.88 -19.51 4.98
CA ASP A 48 -9.79 -19.12 5.86
C ASP A 48 -8.50 -19.77 5.35
N GLU A 49 -7.77 -19.02 4.57
CA GLU A 49 -6.44 -19.39 4.08
C GLU A 49 -5.41 -19.05 5.17
N LYS A 50 -4.24 -19.66 5.13
CA LYS A 50 -3.27 -19.59 6.25
C LYS A 50 -3.03 -18.16 6.79
N ASP A 51 -2.89 -17.17 5.89
CA ASP A 51 -2.48 -15.80 6.24
C ASP A 51 -3.55 -14.76 5.90
N TRP A 52 -4.61 -15.12 5.17
CA TRP A 52 -5.68 -14.23 4.71
C TRP A 52 -7.02 -14.94 4.68
N LEU A 53 -8.10 -14.20 4.53
CA LEU A 53 -9.42 -14.78 4.39
C LEU A 53 -10.26 -14.04 3.35
N TYR A 54 -11.22 -14.77 2.77
CA TYR A 54 -12.25 -14.17 1.93
C TYR A 54 -13.59 -14.83 2.18
N CYS A 55 -14.64 -14.10 1.85
CA CYS A 55 -16.02 -14.55 2.02
C CYS A 55 -16.81 -14.30 0.75
N MET A 56 -17.78 -15.17 0.48
CA MET A 56 -18.71 -15.00 -0.62
C MET A 56 -19.98 -15.83 -0.39
N LYS A 57 -21.07 -15.45 -1.01
CA LYS A 57 -22.24 -16.34 -1.15
C LYS A 57 -21.90 -17.50 -2.10
N PRO A 58 -22.69 -18.59 -2.14
CA PRO A 58 -22.44 -19.69 -3.08
C PRO A 58 -22.18 -19.18 -4.50
N TYR A 59 -21.02 -19.57 -5.05
CA TYR A 59 -20.54 -19.11 -6.35
C TYR A 59 -21.45 -19.58 -7.49
N GLN A 60 -21.78 -18.69 -8.43
CA GLN A 60 -22.60 -18.94 -9.60
C GLN A 60 -21.75 -18.67 -10.86
N PRO A 61 -21.34 -19.70 -11.60
CA PRO A 61 -20.37 -19.57 -12.70
C PRO A 61 -20.82 -18.65 -13.85
N GLU A 62 -22.13 -18.46 -14.01
CA GLU A 62 -22.75 -17.60 -15.04
C GLU A 62 -22.70 -16.12 -14.69
N LYS A 63 -22.47 -15.78 -13.43
CA LYS A 63 -22.38 -14.38 -12.97
C LYS A 63 -20.97 -13.84 -13.07
N LYS A 64 -20.87 -12.56 -13.40
CA LYS A 64 -19.62 -11.81 -13.29
C LYS A 64 -19.19 -11.70 -11.83
N THR A 65 -17.87 -11.61 -11.62
CA THR A 65 -17.29 -11.58 -10.27
C THR A 65 -16.68 -10.21 -9.96
N ILE A 66 -17.06 -9.66 -8.82
CA ILE A 66 -16.50 -8.41 -8.25
C ILE A 66 -15.78 -8.76 -6.95
N VAL A 67 -14.55 -8.26 -6.80
CA VAL A 67 -13.81 -8.31 -5.53
C VAL A 67 -13.90 -6.95 -4.85
N LEU A 68 -14.27 -6.94 -3.57
CA LEU A 68 -14.12 -5.82 -2.67
C LEU A 68 -13.02 -6.16 -1.67
N ARG A 69 -12.01 -5.30 -1.55
CA ARG A 69 -10.83 -5.54 -0.69
C ARG A 69 -10.80 -4.58 0.48
N ALA A 70 -10.48 -5.09 1.64
CA ALA A 70 -10.01 -4.36 2.80
C ALA A 70 -8.72 -5.01 3.33
N ASP A 71 -7.77 -4.20 3.73
CA ASP A 71 -6.61 -4.59 4.52
C ASP A 71 -6.95 -4.65 6.01
N HIS A 72 -6.05 -5.26 6.83
CA HIS A 72 -6.33 -5.41 8.25
C HIS A 72 -5.09 -5.41 9.16
N ASP A 73 -3.90 -5.15 8.62
CA ASP A 73 -2.67 -5.05 9.40
C ASP A 73 -2.53 -3.69 10.10
N ALA A 74 -1.57 -3.61 11.01
CA ALA A 74 -1.21 -2.44 11.80
C ALA A 74 0.28 -2.11 11.63
N ILE A 75 0.68 -0.95 12.14
CA ILE A 75 2.08 -0.47 12.14
C ILE A 75 2.62 -0.33 13.56
N MET A 76 3.93 -0.09 13.68
CA MET A 76 4.55 0.30 14.95
C MET A 76 4.50 1.81 15.12
N ASN A 77 4.16 2.27 16.33
CA ASN A 77 4.23 3.68 16.71
C ASN A 77 5.69 4.08 17.11
N SER A 78 5.88 5.34 17.48
CA SER A 78 7.18 5.89 17.90
C SER A 78 7.77 5.22 19.15
N LEU A 79 6.94 4.54 19.96
CA LEU A 79 7.34 3.78 21.15
C LEU A 79 7.54 2.29 20.85
N ASN A 80 7.56 1.90 19.58
CA ASN A 80 7.70 0.52 19.13
C ASN A 80 6.59 -0.41 19.65
N THR A 81 5.35 0.11 19.69
CA THR A 81 4.14 -0.62 20.07
C THR A 81 3.20 -0.68 18.86
N PRO A 82 2.57 -1.83 18.55
CA PRO A 82 1.59 -1.92 17.44
C PRO A 82 0.42 -0.97 17.67
N PHE A 83 -0.07 -0.31 16.59
CA PHE A 83 -1.29 0.50 16.60
C PHE A 83 -1.86 0.63 15.20
N HIS A 84 -3.19 0.84 15.09
CA HIS A 84 -3.85 1.07 13.80
C HIS A 84 -3.68 2.52 13.31
N GLY A 85 -2.43 2.89 13.01
CA GLY A 85 -2.05 4.24 12.56
C GLY A 85 -2.41 4.58 11.12
N CYS A 86 -2.91 3.60 10.34
CA CYS A 86 -3.36 3.78 8.97
C CYS A 86 -4.89 3.64 8.79
N GLY A 87 -5.59 3.05 9.77
CA GLY A 87 -7.04 2.92 9.76
C GLY A 87 -7.56 1.63 9.11
N HIS A 88 -6.74 0.61 8.98
CA HIS A 88 -7.12 -0.67 8.38
C HIS A 88 -8.18 -1.42 9.22
N ASP A 89 -8.27 -1.16 10.53
CA ASP A 89 -9.41 -1.57 11.37
C ASP A 89 -10.73 -1.00 10.86
N GLY A 90 -10.72 0.26 10.39
CA GLY A 90 -11.85 0.91 9.75
C GLY A 90 -12.18 0.33 8.38
N HIS A 91 -11.18 0.02 7.54
CA HIS A 91 -11.40 -0.61 6.23
C HIS A 91 -12.06 -1.99 6.37
N THR A 92 -11.55 -2.80 7.30
CA THR A 92 -12.14 -4.09 7.65
C THR A 92 -13.59 -3.93 8.14
N ALA A 93 -13.85 -2.97 9.02
CA ALA A 93 -15.19 -2.68 9.52
C ALA A 93 -16.15 -2.24 8.39
N ILE A 94 -15.70 -1.39 7.47
CA ILE A 94 -16.48 -0.99 6.30
C ILE A 94 -16.87 -2.21 5.46
N LEU A 95 -15.93 -3.11 5.16
CA LEU A 95 -16.21 -4.28 4.35
C LEU A 95 -17.21 -5.24 5.03
N LEU A 96 -17.08 -5.45 6.34
CA LEU A 96 -18.05 -6.20 7.14
C LEU A 96 -19.42 -5.50 7.18
N GLY A 97 -19.45 -4.17 7.19
CA GLY A 97 -20.67 -3.37 7.10
C GLY A 97 -21.41 -3.59 5.79
N VAL A 98 -20.70 -3.68 4.67
CA VAL A 98 -21.27 -4.05 3.37
C VAL A 98 -21.88 -5.45 3.44
N MET A 99 -21.15 -6.42 3.98
CA MET A 99 -21.62 -7.81 4.11
C MET A 99 -22.92 -7.90 4.94
N LEU A 100 -23.00 -7.20 6.08
CA LEU A 100 -24.23 -7.15 6.90
C LEU A 100 -25.44 -6.56 6.14
N GLU A 101 -25.21 -5.49 5.41
CA GLU A 101 -26.27 -4.83 4.62
C GLU A 101 -26.73 -5.67 3.41
N GLU A 102 -25.85 -6.52 2.88
CA GLU A 102 -26.13 -7.39 1.72
C GLU A 102 -26.50 -8.84 2.13
N GLU A 103 -26.51 -9.18 3.42
CA GLU A 103 -26.74 -10.53 3.94
C GLU A 103 -27.99 -11.19 3.36
N LYS A 104 -29.11 -10.47 3.30
CA LYS A 104 -30.42 -10.98 2.86
C LYS A 104 -30.81 -10.59 1.43
N LYS A 105 -29.87 -10.01 0.67
CA LYS A 105 -30.13 -9.52 -0.68
C LYS A 105 -29.56 -10.46 -1.73
N GLU A 106 -30.24 -10.61 -2.84
CA GLU A 106 -29.67 -11.22 -4.05
C GLU A 106 -28.81 -10.21 -4.81
N SER A 107 -27.79 -10.72 -5.49
CA SER A 107 -26.90 -9.92 -6.35
C SER A 107 -26.84 -10.50 -7.75
N GLU A 108 -26.72 -9.64 -8.75
CA GLU A 108 -26.43 -10.03 -10.14
C GLU A 108 -24.98 -10.47 -10.34
N TYR A 109 -24.12 -10.24 -9.34
CA TYR A 109 -22.70 -10.58 -9.36
C TYR A 109 -22.36 -11.63 -8.29
N ASN A 110 -21.31 -12.41 -8.54
CA ASN A 110 -20.56 -13.00 -7.46
C ASN A 110 -19.77 -11.88 -6.78
N ILE A 111 -19.90 -11.73 -5.47
CA ILE A 111 -19.16 -10.72 -4.71
C ILE A 111 -18.21 -11.46 -3.77
N ILE A 112 -16.93 -11.23 -3.94
CA ILE A 112 -15.88 -11.74 -3.06
C ILE A 112 -15.44 -10.60 -2.15
N TYR A 113 -15.56 -10.80 -0.85
CA TYR A 113 -15.10 -9.89 0.19
C TYR A 113 -13.74 -10.39 0.65
N LEU A 114 -12.69 -9.69 0.24
CA LEU A 114 -11.29 -10.06 0.50
C LEU A 114 -10.74 -9.25 1.66
N PHE A 115 -10.34 -9.94 2.73
CA PHE A 115 -9.62 -9.38 3.87
C PHE A 115 -8.14 -9.71 3.73
N GLN A 116 -7.36 -8.70 3.43
CA GLN A 116 -5.96 -8.79 3.02
C GLN A 116 -5.04 -8.46 4.20
N PRO A 117 -3.99 -9.28 4.48
CA PRO A 117 -2.94 -8.96 5.44
C PRO A 117 -1.86 -8.06 4.81
N ALA A 118 -0.89 -7.64 5.60
CA ALA A 118 0.45 -7.20 5.21
C ALA A 118 0.50 -6.14 4.08
N GLU A 119 -0.40 -5.15 4.13
CA GLU A 119 -0.38 -4.01 3.19
C GLU A 119 0.87 -3.17 3.42
N GLU A 120 1.20 -2.85 4.68
CA GLU A 120 2.22 -1.88 5.09
C GLU A 120 3.66 -2.27 4.67
N ASN A 121 3.89 -3.53 4.33
CA ASN A 121 5.17 -4.01 3.78
C ASN A 121 5.11 -4.39 2.30
N GLY A 122 3.97 -4.15 1.62
CA GLY A 122 3.76 -4.40 0.20
C GLY A 122 3.64 -5.87 -0.21
N SER A 123 3.49 -6.80 0.73
CA SER A 123 3.43 -8.24 0.42
C SER A 123 2.02 -8.82 0.36
N GLY A 124 1.04 -8.15 0.95
CA GLY A 124 -0.30 -8.69 1.20
C GLY A 124 -1.08 -9.03 -0.06
N ALA A 125 -1.09 -8.15 -1.04
CA ALA A 125 -1.78 -8.39 -2.30
C ALA A 125 -1.20 -9.60 -3.05
N ALA A 126 0.12 -9.79 -3.01
CA ALA A 126 0.78 -10.95 -3.62
C ALA A 126 0.46 -12.26 -2.86
N ILE A 127 0.30 -12.21 -1.54
CA ILE A 127 -0.15 -13.35 -0.71
C ILE A 127 -1.54 -13.78 -1.13
N CYS A 128 -2.43 -12.84 -1.48
CA CYS A 128 -3.80 -13.12 -1.92
C CYS A 128 -3.93 -13.57 -3.40
N LYS A 129 -2.82 -13.65 -4.16
CA LYS A 129 -2.82 -14.09 -5.57
C LYS A 129 -3.60 -15.38 -5.83
N PRO A 130 -3.55 -16.43 -4.99
CA PRO A 130 -4.28 -17.69 -5.24
C PRO A 130 -5.80 -17.52 -5.44
N LEU A 131 -6.40 -16.43 -4.93
CA LEU A 131 -7.80 -16.10 -5.19
C LEU A 131 -8.06 -15.93 -6.69
N PHE A 132 -7.18 -15.23 -7.39
CA PHE A 132 -7.28 -14.89 -8.81
C PHE A 132 -6.88 -16.05 -9.73
N ASP A 133 -6.16 -17.03 -9.22
CA ASP A 133 -5.91 -18.29 -9.91
C ASP A 133 -7.16 -19.22 -9.83
N LYS A 134 -7.99 -19.04 -8.79
CA LYS A 134 -9.20 -19.85 -8.54
C LYS A 134 -10.46 -19.31 -9.21
N TYR A 135 -10.61 -17.98 -9.24
CA TYR A 135 -11.81 -17.33 -9.77
C TYR A 135 -11.45 -16.34 -10.88
N HIS A 136 -12.23 -16.35 -11.96
CA HIS A 136 -12.18 -15.25 -12.93
C HIS A 136 -12.83 -14.03 -12.33
N VAL A 137 -12.10 -12.93 -12.25
CA VAL A 137 -12.54 -11.66 -11.65
C VAL A 137 -12.72 -10.61 -12.75
N ASP A 138 -13.87 -9.95 -12.76
CA ASP A 138 -14.19 -8.91 -13.76
C ASP A 138 -13.83 -7.50 -13.29
N LYS A 139 -13.88 -7.24 -11.96
CA LYS A 139 -13.58 -5.92 -11.38
C LYS A 139 -13.08 -6.07 -9.94
N ILE A 140 -12.21 -5.14 -9.54
CA ILE A 140 -11.69 -5.09 -8.18
C ILE A 140 -11.82 -3.66 -7.64
N PHE A 141 -12.35 -3.52 -6.43
CA PHE A 141 -12.48 -2.24 -5.75
C PHE A 141 -11.82 -2.28 -4.38
N GLY A 142 -11.12 -1.19 -4.06
CA GLY A 142 -10.58 -0.91 -2.74
C GLY A 142 -10.81 0.54 -2.36
N LEU A 143 -10.63 0.84 -1.09
CA LEU A 143 -10.66 2.20 -0.59
C LEU A 143 -9.63 2.42 0.50
N HIS A 144 -9.29 3.69 0.74
CA HIS A 144 -8.55 4.11 1.92
C HIS A 144 -9.18 5.38 2.52
N ASN A 145 -9.15 5.48 3.83
CA ASN A 145 -9.50 6.73 4.52
C ASN A 145 -8.39 7.76 4.30
N MET A 146 -8.75 9.03 4.16
CA MET A 146 -7.74 10.06 3.90
C MET A 146 -7.95 11.29 4.81
N PRO A 147 -7.00 11.52 5.76
CA PRO A 147 -6.93 12.76 6.53
C PRO A 147 -6.86 14.01 5.66
N ASN A 148 -7.40 15.10 6.18
CA ASN A 148 -7.33 16.43 5.58
C ASN A 148 -8.04 16.62 4.23
N LEU A 149 -8.77 15.62 3.75
CA LEU A 149 -9.76 15.76 2.69
C LEU A 149 -11.16 15.96 3.29
N ARG A 150 -12.07 16.64 2.59
CA ARG A 150 -13.44 16.89 3.09
C ARG A 150 -14.12 15.60 3.52
N LYS A 151 -14.64 15.59 4.75
CA LYS A 151 -15.29 14.42 5.35
C LYS A 151 -16.48 13.94 4.50
N ASN A 152 -16.60 12.62 4.36
CA ASN A 152 -17.67 11.95 3.62
C ASN A 152 -17.74 12.24 2.12
N VAL A 153 -16.67 12.78 1.53
CA VAL A 153 -16.50 12.91 0.09
C VAL A 153 -15.63 11.75 -0.43
N ILE A 154 -16.03 11.16 -1.55
CA ILE A 154 -15.27 10.11 -2.23
C ILE A 154 -14.32 10.76 -3.23
N TYR A 155 -13.02 10.60 -3.02
CA TYR A 155 -11.99 11.10 -3.94
C TYR A 155 -11.51 9.98 -4.84
N TYR A 156 -11.34 10.30 -6.11
CA TYR A 156 -10.94 9.34 -7.14
C TYR A 156 -9.95 9.97 -8.12
N ARG A 157 -9.23 9.11 -8.82
CA ARG A 157 -8.40 9.51 -9.95
C ARG A 157 -8.38 8.39 -10.98
N PRO A 158 -8.56 8.66 -12.29
CA PRO A 158 -8.26 7.71 -13.34
C PRO A 158 -6.76 7.58 -13.55
N GLU A 159 -6.30 6.45 -14.07
CA GLU A 159 -4.89 6.13 -14.27
C GLU A 159 -4.12 6.02 -12.95
N THR A 160 -2.94 6.61 -12.84
CA THR A 160 -2.11 6.56 -11.62
C THR A 160 -2.82 7.22 -10.44
N VAL A 161 -3.14 6.46 -9.41
CA VAL A 161 -3.76 6.93 -8.16
C VAL A 161 -2.68 7.16 -7.10
N MET A 162 -1.78 6.18 -6.93
CA MET A 162 -0.64 6.24 -6.00
C MET A 162 0.61 5.71 -6.68
N CYS A 163 1.78 6.16 -6.21
CA CYS A 163 3.06 5.86 -6.81
C CYS A 163 3.49 4.40 -6.62
N ALA A 164 4.25 3.88 -7.59
CA ALA A 164 5.07 2.69 -7.40
C ALA A 164 6.30 3.00 -6.54
N SER A 165 6.76 2.06 -5.71
CA SER A 165 7.99 2.21 -4.94
C SER A 165 8.70 0.89 -4.66
N VAL A 166 9.98 0.98 -4.31
CA VAL A 166 10.79 -0.15 -3.85
C VAL A 166 11.90 0.33 -2.92
N GLY A 167 12.13 -0.42 -1.84
CA GLY A 167 13.27 -0.25 -0.96
C GLY A 167 14.50 -1.00 -1.47
N TYR A 168 15.67 -0.37 -1.43
CA TYR A 168 16.96 -1.02 -1.73
C TYR A 168 17.89 -0.90 -0.54
N ARG A 169 18.43 -2.02 -0.11
CA ARG A 169 19.61 -2.08 0.78
C ARG A 169 20.81 -2.50 -0.04
N ILE A 170 21.79 -1.63 -0.12
CA ILE A 170 23.00 -1.81 -0.92
C ILE A 170 24.20 -1.84 0.01
N THR A 171 24.98 -2.92 -0.05
CA THR A 171 26.20 -3.07 0.74
C THR A 171 27.42 -3.13 -0.14
N LEU A 172 28.48 -2.47 0.29
CA LEU A 172 29.81 -2.48 -0.33
C LEU A 172 30.82 -3.06 0.65
N LEU A 173 31.56 -4.08 0.22
CA LEU A 173 32.69 -4.59 0.96
C LEU A 173 34.01 -4.33 0.14
N GLY A 174 34.86 -3.52 0.69
CA GLY A 174 36.18 -3.17 0.14
C GLY A 174 37.32 -3.87 0.87
N VAL A 175 38.37 -3.13 1.20
CA VAL A 175 39.53 -3.62 1.93
C VAL A 175 39.85 -2.68 3.08
N GLN A 176 39.97 -3.21 4.28
CA GLN A 176 40.38 -2.47 5.48
C GLN A 176 41.88 -2.16 5.43
N SER A 177 42.27 -1.01 5.95
CA SER A 177 43.64 -0.65 6.15
C SER A 177 43.87 0.13 7.44
N HIS A 178 45.11 0.36 7.80
CA HIS A 178 45.47 1.27 8.90
C HIS A 178 45.12 2.72 8.48
N ALA A 179 44.61 3.52 9.40
CA ALA A 179 44.22 4.90 9.09
C ALA A 179 45.37 5.79 8.59
N SER A 180 46.63 5.46 8.91
CA SER A 180 47.83 6.15 8.39
C SER A 180 48.26 5.68 6.99
N GLU A 181 47.64 4.60 6.45
CA GLU A 181 47.95 4.00 5.14
C GLU A 181 46.65 3.76 4.34
N PRO A 182 45.82 4.79 4.15
CA PRO A 182 44.48 4.63 3.53
C PRO A 182 44.60 4.15 2.07
N GLU A 183 45.69 4.38 1.39
CA GLU A 183 45.95 3.92 0.01
C GLU A 183 46.05 2.40 -0.12
N LYS A 184 46.34 1.67 0.97
CA LYS A 184 46.35 0.21 1.00
C LYS A 184 44.96 -0.40 1.15
N GLY A 185 43.97 0.44 1.50
CA GLY A 185 42.57 0.04 1.67
C GLY A 185 41.71 0.38 0.48
N ARG A 186 40.44 -0.04 0.57
CA ARG A 186 39.33 0.38 -0.34
C ARG A 186 38.11 0.74 0.51
N ASN A 187 38.09 2.00 0.94
CA ASN A 187 37.04 2.52 1.82
C ASN A 187 35.78 2.87 0.99
N PRO A 188 34.62 2.28 1.30
CA PRO A 188 33.38 2.54 0.56
C PRO A 188 32.79 3.93 0.76
N VAL A 189 33.26 4.71 1.74
CA VAL A 189 32.72 6.05 2.05
C VAL A 189 32.72 6.96 0.82
N TYR A 190 33.80 6.93 0.02
CA TYR A 190 33.91 7.80 -1.15
C TYR A 190 32.94 7.43 -2.25
N ALA A 191 32.70 6.12 -2.47
CA ALA A 191 31.72 5.65 -3.47
C ALA A 191 30.31 5.97 -3.04
N LEU A 192 29.93 5.72 -1.79
CA LEU A 192 28.61 6.01 -1.25
C LEU A 192 28.32 7.51 -1.20
N SER A 193 29.30 8.34 -0.76
CA SER A 193 29.16 9.80 -0.76
C SER A 193 29.01 10.37 -2.17
N ALA A 194 29.77 9.87 -3.14
CA ALA A 194 29.62 10.27 -4.55
C ALA A 194 28.26 9.90 -5.11
N PHE A 195 27.74 8.71 -4.80
CA PHE A 195 26.39 8.32 -5.17
C PHE A 195 25.32 9.20 -4.53
N ALA A 196 25.40 9.42 -3.21
CA ALA A 196 24.47 10.29 -2.48
C ALA A 196 24.42 11.69 -3.09
N LYS A 197 25.59 12.27 -3.44
CA LYS A 197 25.66 13.56 -4.12
C LYS A 197 25.07 13.52 -5.53
N ALA A 198 25.29 12.44 -6.27
CA ALA A 198 24.78 12.28 -7.62
C ALA A 198 23.25 12.19 -7.69
N ILE A 199 22.57 11.65 -6.66
CA ILE A 199 21.11 11.52 -6.60
C ILE A 199 20.41 12.68 -5.89
N GLU A 200 21.12 13.64 -5.33
CA GLU A 200 20.55 14.80 -4.62
C GLU A 200 19.44 15.52 -5.41
N PRO A 201 19.53 15.71 -6.76
CA PRO A 201 18.45 16.29 -7.54
C PRO A 201 17.17 15.47 -7.52
N LEU A 202 17.26 14.12 -7.46
CA LEU A 202 16.11 13.22 -7.36
C LEU A 202 15.46 13.26 -5.97
N ALA A 203 16.24 13.46 -4.92
CA ALA A 203 15.72 13.62 -3.56
C ALA A 203 14.91 14.91 -3.36
N LYS A 204 15.10 15.90 -4.24
CA LYS A 204 14.42 17.20 -4.20
C LYS A 204 13.14 17.25 -5.08
N GLN A 205 12.82 16.19 -5.80
CA GLN A 205 11.61 16.14 -6.62
C GLN A 205 10.37 16.02 -5.73
N THR A 206 9.40 16.89 -5.96
CA THR A 206 8.17 16.94 -5.15
C THR A 206 6.89 17.00 -5.97
N GLY A 207 6.99 17.38 -7.26
CA GLY A 207 5.84 17.57 -8.15
C GLY A 207 5.71 16.47 -9.21
N PHE A 208 4.55 16.42 -9.83
CA PHE A 208 4.21 15.47 -10.90
C PHE A 208 4.44 16.03 -12.31
N GLN A 209 5.20 17.10 -12.43
CA GLN A 209 5.53 17.70 -13.73
C GLN A 209 6.69 16.93 -14.39
N PRO A 210 6.72 16.89 -15.75
CA PRO A 210 7.83 16.28 -16.46
C PRO A 210 9.17 16.95 -16.13
N PHE A 211 10.22 16.13 -16.01
CA PHE A 211 11.58 16.64 -15.80
C PHE A 211 12.63 15.72 -16.41
N THR A 212 13.88 16.18 -16.40
CA THR A 212 15.02 15.41 -16.88
C THR A 212 16.08 15.31 -15.79
N PHE A 213 16.56 14.10 -15.56
CA PHE A 213 17.71 13.81 -14.69
C PHE A 213 18.79 13.13 -15.52
N LYS A 214 19.94 13.78 -15.68
CA LYS A 214 21.00 13.32 -16.60
C LYS A 214 20.41 13.06 -18.00
N ASN A 215 20.54 11.83 -18.50
CA ASN A 215 20.01 11.40 -19.80
C ASN A 215 18.64 10.71 -19.71
N TYR A 216 18.01 10.75 -18.53
CA TYR A 216 16.72 10.10 -18.30
C TYR A 216 15.62 11.16 -18.29
N HIS A 217 14.55 10.89 -19.06
CA HIS A 217 13.35 11.72 -19.10
C HIS A 217 12.24 11.04 -18.30
N PHE A 218 11.61 11.79 -17.43
CA PHE A 218 10.47 11.37 -16.63
C PHE A 218 9.26 12.22 -16.99
N SER A 219 8.14 11.57 -17.25
CA SER A 219 6.89 12.26 -17.60
C SER A 219 6.16 12.76 -16.35
N SER A 220 6.55 12.29 -15.17
CA SER A 220 5.93 12.60 -13.89
C SER A 220 6.94 12.47 -12.75
N LEU A 221 6.45 12.41 -11.50
CA LEU A 221 7.29 12.25 -10.31
C LEU A 221 8.18 10.99 -10.41
N ALA A 222 9.48 11.19 -10.20
CA ALA A 222 10.44 10.13 -9.95
C ALA A 222 11.47 10.64 -8.93
N MET A 223 11.66 9.93 -7.82
CA MET A 223 12.49 10.38 -6.72
C MET A 223 13.25 9.22 -6.06
N ILE A 224 14.35 9.54 -5.41
CA ILE A 224 15.13 8.61 -4.58
C ILE A 224 15.39 9.27 -3.23
N THR A 225 14.97 8.62 -2.16
CA THR A 225 15.22 9.06 -0.79
C THR A 225 16.27 8.16 -0.14
N ILE A 226 17.28 8.75 0.48
CA ILE A 226 18.22 8.00 1.32
C ILE A 226 17.58 7.82 2.69
N ILE A 227 17.38 6.56 3.08
CA ILE A 227 16.75 6.20 4.36
C ILE A 227 17.81 6.00 5.43
N HIS A 228 18.95 5.40 5.05
CA HIS A 228 20.06 5.11 5.95
C HIS A 228 21.37 5.09 5.19
N MET A 229 22.45 5.53 5.82
CA MET A 229 23.83 5.37 5.29
C MET A 229 24.79 5.18 6.46
N ASN A 230 25.60 4.12 6.39
CA ASN A 230 26.62 3.83 7.39
C ASN A 230 27.90 3.30 6.75
N VAL A 231 29.05 3.68 7.31
CA VAL A 231 30.35 3.18 6.86
C VAL A 231 31.26 2.92 8.08
N GLY A 232 31.65 1.66 8.23
CA GLY A 232 32.53 1.23 9.32
C GLY A 232 31.92 1.38 10.71
N SER A 233 32.80 1.57 11.69
CA SER A 233 32.44 1.77 13.10
C SER A 233 33.37 2.84 13.70
N LEU A 234 33.05 3.31 14.91
CA LEU A 234 33.88 4.32 15.60
C LEU A 234 35.22 3.71 16.04
N ASN A 235 36.23 3.78 15.16
CA ASN A 235 37.58 3.38 15.42
C ASN A 235 38.58 4.28 14.63
N PHE A 236 39.29 5.16 15.30
CA PHE A 236 40.14 6.14 14.67
C PHE A 236 41.43 5.56 14.04
N GLY A 237 41.78 4.31 14.36
CA GLY A 237 42.96 3.62 13.81
C GLY A 237 42.71 2.86 12.51
N ILE A 238 41.47 2.81 12.02
CA ILE A 238 41.04 1.93 10.91
C ILE A 238 40.37 2.73 9.80
N SER A 239 40.82 2.54 8.56
CA SER A 239 40.05 2.87 7.34
C SER A 239 39.14 1.71 7.04
N PRO A 240 37.78 1.88 7.08
CA PRO A 240 36.84 0.76 7.03
C PRO A 240 36.71 0.12 5.65
N ALA A 241 36.37 -1.17 5.64
CA ALA A 241 36.07 -1.93 4.42
C ALA A 241 34.57 -2.00 4.09
N ASN A 242 33.69 -1.88 5.07
CA ASN A 242 32.27 -2.10 4.92
C ASN A 242 31.48 -0.79 4.90
N GLY A 243 30.48 -0.73 4.04
CA GLY A 243 29.56 0.38 3.97
C GLY A 243 28.20 -0.07 3.46
N GLU A 244 27.16 0.67 3.82
CA GLU A 244 25.80 0.39 3.50
C GLU A 244 25.03 1.67 3.18
N ILE A 245 24.12 1.61 2.23
CA ILE A 245 23.11 2.64 1.97
C ILE A 245 21.75 1.98 1.74
N CYS A 246 20.72 2.52 2.40
CA CYS A 246 19.32 2.14 2.18
C CYS A 246 18.59 3.27 1.47
N LEU A 247 17.82 2.92 0.45
CA LEU A 247 17.12 3.86 -0.43
C LEU A 247 15.66 3.46 -0.54
N THR A 248 14.78 4.45 -0.68
CA THR A 248 13.47 4.26 -1.28
C THR A 248 13.47 4.91 -2.66
N LEU A 249 13.23 4.12 -3.69
CA LEU A 249 12.97 4.57 -5.05
C LEU A 249 11.46 4.68 -5.22
N ARG A 250 10.99 5.78 -5.80
CA ARG A 250 9.57 6.04 -6.00
C ARG A 250 9.33 6.73 -7.33
N ALA A 251 8.32 6.31 -8.06
CA ALA A 251 7.88 6.99 -9.27
C ALA A 251 6.35 6.92 -9.41
N ALA A 252 5.76 7.91 -10.07
CA ALA A 252 4.33 7.89 -10.36
C ALA A 252 3.96 6.65 -11.18
N LYS A 253 4.80 6.28 -12.15
CA LYS A 253 4.58 5.16 -13.07
C LYS A 253 5.59 4.04 -12.86
N GLU A 254 5.14 2.81 -13.01
CA GLU A 254 5.97 1.61 -12.84
C GLU A 254 7.14 1.53 -13.85
N ASN A 255 6.92 1.95 -15.09
CA ASN A 255 7.98 2.01 -16.10
C ASN A 255 9.07 3.05 -15.75
N GLU A 256 8.71 4.14 -15.09
CA GLU A 256 9.64 5.17 -14.62
C GLU A 256 10.39 4.72 -13.35
N LEU A 257 9.74 3.97 -12.47
CA LEU A 257 10.41 3.28 -11.37
C LEU A 257 11.52 2.36 -11.90
N SER A 258 11.23 1.60 -12.95
CA SER A 258 12.21 0.73 -13.62
C SER A 258 13.41 1.49 -14.21
N ILE A 259 13.24 2.77 -14.58
CA ILE A 259 14.37 3.64 -14.99
C ILE A 259 15.27 3.95 -13.79
N LEU A 260 14.68 4.32 -12.64
CA LEU A 260 15.44 4.57 -11.41
C LEU A 260 16.18 3.32 -10.95
N GLU A 261 15.54 2.16 -11.00
CA GLU A 261 16.14 0.87 -10.64
C GLU A 261 17.37 0.57 -11.51
N ARG A 262 17.23 0.70 -12.83
CA ARG A 262 18.36 0.52 -13.76
C ARG A 262 19.49 1.50 -13.49
N TYR A 263 19.17 2.77 -13.21
CA TYR A 263 20.20 3.77 -12.85
C TYR A 263 20.97 3.38 -11.60
N VAL A 264 20.28 3.00 -10.52
CA VAL A 264 20.90 2.58 -9.26
C VAL A 264 21.76 1.33 -9.46
N ARG A 265 21.17 0.29 -10.08
CA ARG A 265 21.89 -0.97 -10.35
C ARG A 265 23.14 -0.75 -11.21
N SER A 266 23.01 -0.01 -12.30
CA SER A 266 24.13 0.29 -13.20
C SER A 266 25.28 1.04 -12.50
N TYR A 267 24.93 1.98 -11.58
CA TYR A 267 25.94 2.70 -10.81
C TYR A 267 26.75 1.73 -9.94
N PHE A 268 26.09 0.87 -9.18
CA PHE A 268 26.76 -0.07 -8.27
C PHE A 268 27.42 -1.24 -9.00
N GLU A 269 26.87 -1.70 -10.13
CA GLU A 269 27.54 -2.65 -11.02
C GLU A 269 28.92 -2.14 -11.49
N GLY A 270 29.02 -0.85 -11.82
CA GLY A 270 30.29 -0.20 -12.19
C GLY A 270 31.35 -0.17 -11.06
N LEU A 271 30.94 -0.50 -9.83
CA LEU A 271 31.85 -0.57 -8.67
C LEU A 271 32.37 -1.98 -8.38
N LYS A 272 31.90 -3.02 -9.04
CA LYS A 272 32.23 -4.43 -8.76
C LYS A 272 33.71 -4.78 -8.96
N GLU A 273 34.43 -4.05 -9.76
CA GLU A 273 35.92 -4.22 -9.88
C GLU A 273 36.64 -3.80 -8.59
N LYS A 274 36.05 -2.92 -7.77
CA LYS A 274 36.67 -2.34 -6.57
C LYS A 274 36.05 -2.89 -5.28
N PHE A 275 34.79 -3.28 -5.31
CA PHE A 275 34.01 -3.70 -4.13
C PHE A 275 33.22 -4.97 -4.43
N GLU A 276 33.05 -5.81 -3.41
CA GLU A 276 31.94 -6.77 -3.42
C GLU A 276 30.65 -5.99 -3.19
N VAL A 277 29.70 -6.13 -4.12
CA VAL A 277 28.43 -5.38 -4.12
C VAL A 277 27.25 -6.34 -3.94
N SER A 278 26.39 -6.07 -2.96
CA SER A 278 25.12 -6.74 -2.80
C SER A 278 23.98 -5.72 -2.83
N ILE A 279 22.90 -6.04 -3.55
CA ILE A 279 21.67 -5.24 -3.60
C ILE A 279 20.50 -6.15 -3.24
N LYS A 280 19.79 -5.81 -2.16
CA LYS A 280 18.57 -6.51 -1.73
C LYS A 280 17.36 -5.57 -1.87
N GLU A 281 16.26 -6.13 -2.31
CA GLU A 281 14.97 -5.42 -2.43
C GLU A 281 14.11 -5.66 -1.20
N PHE A 282 13.30 -4.64 -0.87
CA PHE A 282 12.33 -4.62 0.22
C PHE A 282 11.11 -3.81 -0.21
N ASP A 283 9.98 -4.09 0.39
CA ASP A 283 8.76 -3.26 0.36
C ASP A 283 8.45 -2.75 -1.06
N ARG A 284 8.21 -3.68 -1.98
CA ARG A 284 7.87 -3.35 -3.37
C ARG A 284 6.36 -3.15 -3.49
N PHE A 285 6.00 -1.99 -4.00
CA PHE A 285 4.62 -1.62 -4.35
C PHE A 285 4.54 -1.34 -5.85
N ASP A 286 3.59 -1.97 -6.52
CA ASP A 286 3.25 -1.63 -7.90
C ASP A 286 2.54 -0.26 -7.94
N GLU A 287 2.55 0.40 -9.09
CA GLU A 287 1.71 1.57 -9.32
C GLU A 287 0.24 1.23 -9.05
N ASN A 288 -0.40 1.92 -8.11
CA ASN A 288 -1.84 1.82 -7.95
C ASN A 288 -2.52 2.57 -9.10
N TYR A 289 -3.05 1.79 -10.04
CA TYR A 289 -3.63 2.28 -11.29
C TYR A 289 -5.12 1.96 -11.32
N ALA A 290 -5.96 2.97 -11.51
CA ALA A 290 -7.39 2.82 -11.70
C ALA A 290 -7.74 2.84 -13.20
N ASP A 291 -8.45 1.80 -13.67
CA ASP A 291 -8.89 1.70 -15.05
C ASP A 291 -9.84 2.85 -15.44
N PRO A 292 -9.50 3.69 -16.44
CA PRO A 292 -10.29 4.87 -16.78
C PRO A 292 -11.74 4.57 -17.14
N SER A 293 -12.01 3.47 -17.87
CA SER A 293 -13.37 3.08 -18.24
C SER A 293 -14.19 2.60 -17.04
N LEU A 294 -13.55 1.89 -16.11
CA LEU A 294 -14.18 1.49 -14.85
C LEU A 294 -14.46 2.71 -13.99
N VAL A 295 -13.52 3.65 -13.87
CA VAL A 295 -13.67 4.90 -13.12
C VAL A 295 -14.86 5.70 -13.66
N GLU A 296 -14.91 5.99 -14.97
CA GLU A 296 -16.00 6.76 -15.58
C GLU A 296 -17.38 6.18 -15.25
N LYS A 297 -17.57 4.88 -15.49
CA LYS A 297 -18.83 4.18 -15.21
C LYS A 297 -19.20 4.20 -13.73
N THR A 298 -18.19 4.00 -12.86
CA THR A 298 -18.40 3.96 -11.42
C THR A 298 -18.79 5.34 -10.88
N ILE A 299 -18.09 6.40 -11.30
CA ILE A 299 -18.39 7.77 -10.85
C ILE A 299 -19.79 8.21 -11.25
N MET A 300 -20.26 7.85 -12.45
CA MET A 300 -21.65 8.10 -12.84
C MET A 300 -22.66 7.42 -11.90
N LYS A 301 -22.41 6.16 -11.52
CA LYS A 301 -23.25 5.43 -10.56
C LYS A 301 -23.23 6.09 -9.18
N LEU A 302 -22.06 6.45 -8.66
CA LEU A 302 -21.93 7.09 -7.34
C LEU A 302 -22.66 8.42 -7.27
N LYS A 303 -22.53 9.27 -8.29
CA LYS A 303 -23.28 10.54 -8.40
C LYS A 303 -24.78 10.31 -8.46
N SER A 304 -25.22 9.34 -9.25
CA SER A 304 -26.66 9.00 -9.37
C SER A 304 -27.25 8.46 -8.06
N ALA A 305 -26.41 7.85 -7.21
CA ALA A 305 -26.78 7.39 -5.87
C ALA A 305 -26.71 8.49 -4.81
N GLY A 306 -26.40 9.73 -5.17
CA GLY A 306 -26.33 10.88 -4.26
C GLY A 306 -25.03 10.99 -3.46
N LEU A 307 -23.98 10.23 -3.80
CA LEU A 307 -22.68 10.36 -3.18
C LEU A 307 -21.92 11.57 -3.74
N GLU A 308 -21.30 12.32 -2.88
CA GLU A 308 -20.41 13.41 -3.27
C GLU A 308 -19.05 12.81 -3.69
N VAL A 309 -18.62 13.16 -4.92
CA VAL A 309 -17.37 12.63 -5.50
C VAL A 309 -16.54 13.76 -6.08
N GLU A 310 -15.23 13.70 -5.86
CA GLU A 310 -14.27 14.73 -6.31
C GLU A 310 -13.03 14.07 -6.93
N GLN A 311 -12.56 14.61 -8.04
CA GLN A 311 -11.37 14.09 -8.71
C GLN A 311 -10.11 14.74 -8.13
N LEU A 312 -9.14 13.92 -7.72
CA LEU A 312 -7.81 14.39 -7.35
C LEU A 312 -7.08 14.95 -8.57
N SER A 313 -6.52 16.13 -8.44
CA SER A 313 -5.74 16.79 -9.50
C SER A 313 -4.43 16.07 -9.80
N GLU A 314 -3.80 15.52 -8.77
CA GLU A 314 -2.52 14.80 -8.85
C GLU A 314 -2.61 13.45 -8.13
N PRO A 315 -1.75 12.47 -8.48
CA PRO A 315 -1.62 11.23 -7.71
C PRO A 315 -1.17 11.49 -6.26
N ILE A 316 -1.44 10.56 -5.38
CA ILE A 316 -0.87 10.57 -4.02
C ILE A 316 0.57 10.00 -4.11
N ARG A 317 1.53 10.67 -3.46
CA ARG A 317 2.94 10.23 -3.48
C ARG A 317 3.20 8.97 -2.67
N ALA A 318 2.32 8.60 -1.76
CA ALA A 318 2.38 7.33 -1.05
C ALA A 318 2.22 6.14 -2.02
N SER A 319 2.44 4.94 -1.54
CA SER A 319 2.23 3.68 -2.26
C SER A 319 1.20 2.83 -1.53
N GLU A 320 0.62 1.87 -2.24
CA GLU A 320 -0.43 0.99 -1.76
C GLU A 320 -0.36 -0.32 -2.57
N ASP A 321 -0.34 -1.46 -1.90
CA ASP A 321 -0.15 -2.76 -2.56
C ASP A 321 -1.37 -3.23 -3.36
N PHE A 322 -2.54 -2.58 -3.20
CA PHE A 322 -3.70 -2.74 -4.06
C PHE A 322 -3.34 -2.60 -5.56
N GLY A 323 -2.31 -1.84 -5.88
CA GLY A 323 -1.78 -1.69 -7.24
C GLY A 323 -1.41 -3.02 -7.92
N TYR A 324 -1.09 -4.05 -7.15
CA TYR A 324 -0.80 -5.40 -7.65
C TYR A 324 -2.00 -6.04 -8.37
N TYR A 325 -3.22 -5.70 -7.94
CA TYR A 325 -4.45 -6.32 -8.46
C TYR A 325 -4.80 -5.92 -9.90
N LYS A 326 -4.27 -4.81 -10.43
CA LYS A 326 -4.41 -4.44 -11.85
C LYS A 326 -3.94 -5.51 -12.83
N ARG A 327 -3.14 -6.47 -12.34
CA ARG A 327 -2.62 -7.60 -13.12
C ARG A 327 -3.70 -8.64 -13.44
N PHE A 328 -4.82 -8.65 -12.71
CA PHE A 328 -5.84 -9.69 -12.78
C PHE A 328 -7.15 -9.18 -13.38
N ALA A 329 -7.52 -7.94 -13.10
CA ALA A 329 -8.76 -7.34 -13.61
C ALA A 329 -8.68 -5.80 -13.58
N PRO A 330 -9.56 -5.11 -14.33
CA PRO A 330 -9.78 -3.69 -14.14
C PRO A 330 -10.05 -3.37 -12.67
N SER A 331 -9.25 -2.46 -12.10
CA SER A 331 -9.33 -2.11 -10.68
C SER A 331 -9.57 -0.62 -10.48
N MET A 332 -10.20 -0.27 -9.36
CA MET A 332 -10.42 1.10 -8.94
C MET A 332 -10.20 1.23 -7.45
N PHE A 333 -9.34 2.18 -7.08
CA PHE A 333 -9.07 2.55 -5.69
C PHE A 333 -9.52 3.99 -5.46
N VAL A 334 -10.18 4.24 -4.33
CA VAL A 334 -10.72 5.55 -3.98
C VAL A 334 -10.32 5.93 -2.56
N PHE A 335 -10.46 7.22 -2.24
CA PHE A 335 -10.25 7.69 -0.88
C PHE A 335 -11.56 8.22 -0.30
N VAL A 336 -11.76 8.00 0.99
CA VAL A 336 -12.86 8.60 1.75
C VAL A 336 -12.28 9.66 2.66
N GLY A 337 -12.67 10.92 2.45
CA GLY A 337 -12.19 12.04 3.25
C GLY A 337 -12.64 11.94 4.71
N MET A 338 -11.72 12.20 5.64
CA MET A 338 -11.96 12.18 7.09
C MET A 338 -12.12 13.58 7.70
N GLY A 339 -11.92 14.66 6.93
CA GLY A 339 -11.82 16.01 7.48
C GLY A 339 -10.45 16.29 8.11
N ALA A 340 -10.36 17.39 8.86
CA ALA A 340 -9.14 17.81 9.53
C ALA A 340 -8.83 16.89 10.72
N CYS A 341 -7.78 16.08 10.60
CA CYS A 341 -7.31 15.19 11.64
C CYS A 341 -5.80 14.92 11.47
N PRO A 342 -5.12 14.31 12.46
CA PRO A 342 -3.72 13.93 12.32
C PRO A 342 -3.47 13.07 11.08
N SER A 343 -2.30 13.21 10.47
CA SER A 343 -1.91 12.42 9.30
C SER A 343 -1.81 10.93 9.64
N LEU A 344 -1.96 10.09 8.62
CA LEU A 344 -1.66 8.65 8.73
C LEU A 344 -0.25 8.45 9.32
N HIS A 345 -0.07 7.38 10.07
CA HIS A 345 1.16 6.99 10.79
C HIS A 345 1.58 7.94 11.92
N HIS A 346 0.85 9.01 12.19
CA HIS A 346 1.11 9.87 13.35
C HIS A 346 0.57 9.21 14.62
N ASP A 347 1.33 9.22 15.72
CA ASP A 347 0.97 8.54 16.99
C ASP A 347 -0.40 8.95 17.57
N SER A 348 -0.91 10.11 17.23
CA SER A 348 -2.25 10.58 17.61
C SER A 348 -3.33 10.36 16.55
N TYR A 349 -3.03 9.58 15.50
CA TYR A 349 -4.04 9.25 14.49
C TYR A 349 -5.13 8.37 15.10
N VAL A 350 -6.39 8.66 14.75
CA VAL A 350 -7.57 7.85 15.08
C VAL A 350 -8.49 7.82 13.87
N PHE A 351 -8.96 6.64 13.52
CA PHE A 351 -9.97 6.47 12.47
C PHE A 351 -11.30 7.10 12.87
N ASP A 352 -11.93 7.82 11.95
CA ASP A 352 -13.22 8.48 12.19
C ASP A 352 -14.39 7.60 11.76
N ASP A 353 -15.12 7.05 12.72
CA ASP A 353 -16.26 6.16 12.50
C ASP A 353 -17.38 6.81 11.67
N GLU A 354 -17.47 8.15 11.62
CA GLU A 354 -18.51 8.88 10.88
C GLU A 354 -18.40 8.70 9.35
N ILE A 355 -17.25 8.21 8.83
CA ILE A 355 -17.10 7.94 7.40
C ILE A 355 -17.60 6.55 6.98
N ILE A 356 -17.82 5.63 7.95
CA ILE A 356 -18.24 4.24 7.67
C ILE A 356 -19.52 4.19 6.83
N PRO A 357 -20.61 4.94 7.13
CA PRO A 357 -21.83 4.88 6.34
C PRO A 357 -21.63 5.27 4.87
N THR A 358 -20.82 6.29 4.60
CA THR A 358 -20.49 6.76 3.25
C THR A 358 -19.71 5.71 2.48
N ALA A 359 -18.69 5.12 3.10
CA ALA A 359 -17.85 4.10 2.51
C ALA A 359 -18.63 2.79 2.23
N VAL A 360 -19.48 2.36 3.17
CA VAL A 360 -20.38 1.22 2.97
C VAL A 360 -21.33 1.49 1.80
N HIS A 361 -21.92 2.69 1.72
CA HIS A 361 -22.82 3.06 0.63
C HIS A 361 -22.09 3.07 -0.72
N MET A 362 -20.87 3.56 -0.77
CA MET A 362 -20.04 3.52 -1.98
C MET A 362 -19.87 2.07 -2.48
N PHE A 363 -19.44 1.15 -1.62
CA PHE A 363 -19.30 -0.26 -2.02
C PHE A 363 -20.65 -0.90 -2.42
N GLN A 364 -21.74 -0.56 -1.75
CA GLN A 364 -23.07 -1.06 -2.15
C GLN A 364 -23.48 -0.60 -3.57
N VAL A 365 -23.09 0.60 -3.97
CA VAL A 365 -23.37 1.13 -5.31
C VAL A 365 -22.55 0.42 -6.38
N VAL A 366 -21.28 0.09 -6.12
CA VAL A 366 -20.42 -0.54 -7.13
C VAL A 366 -20.75 -2.01 -7.39
N ILE A 367 -21.43 -2.67 -6.47
CA ILE A 367 -21.88 -4.08 -6.60
C ILE A 367 -23.30 -4.24 -7.15
N ARG A 368 -23.95 -3.14 -7.56
CA ARG A 368 -25.26 -3.05 -8.23
C ARG A 368 -25.10 -2.48 -9.64
#